data_e2f5f2209243ee9f5fee9fdf7acf438e
#
_entry.id   e2f5f2209243ee9f5fee9fdf7acf438e
#
_cell.length_a   1.000
_cell.length_b   1.000
_cell.length_c   1.000
_cell.angle_alpha   90.00
_cell.angle_beta   90.00
_cell.angle_gamma   90.00
#
_symmetry.space_group_name_H-M   'P 1'
#
loop_
_entity.id
_entity.type
_entity.pdbx_description
1 polymer ?
#
loop_
_entity_poly.entity_id
_entity_poly.type
_entity_poly.pdbx_seq_one_letter_code
_entity_poly.pdbx_strand_id
1 'polypeptide(L)'
;MRTAQQEIDERTKLAGNNKFELLLFRLGESPGNGQRELFGINVFKVREVLVMPAITELANAHSHLMGVANIRGQIIPVINLPAVLGCQPKNGLTILMVTEFGRTVQAFAVEDVREIVRLEWDQVLPAEASHAGALITGIARLDGAIANTRLAQVLDVEQILRNVMPVSHEELTREVVGPAMTLPPGSSILVADDSAVARSVIELGLNAMGVPFIMTKTGKEAWERIQHIAEEAKAEGQTVQSKIAVVLTDLEMPEMDGFTLTRLIKQDARFKSIPVVIHSSLTGTTNENHVKSVGADAYVGKFAPRELAATIRKVLALD
;
A
#
# COMPACT_ATOMS: atom_id res chain seq x y z
N MET A 1 -6.42 -16.54 25.82
CA MET A 1 -5.71 -16.35 24.53
C MET A 1 -6.51 -15.34 23.74
N ARG A 2 -5.91 -14.23 23.35
CA ARG A 2 -6.54 -13.26 22.43
C ARG A 2 -6.62 -13.91 21.05
N THR A 3 -7.69 -13.69 20.33
CA THR A 3 -7.80 -14.17 18.95
C THR A 3 -6.97 -13.28 18.02
N ALA A 4 -6.40 -13.84 16.94
CA ALA A 4 -5.66 -13.06 15.95
C ALA A 4 -6.47 -11.85 15.45
N GLN A 5 -7.80 -11.97 15.39
CA GLN A 5 -8.71 -10.88 15.02
C GLN A 5 -8.70 -9.73 16.05
N GLN A 6 -8.72 -10.04 17.35
CA GLN A 6 -8.64 -9.01 18.39
C GLN A 6 -7.30 -8.28 18.38
N GLU A 7 -6.22 -8.97 18.02
CA GLU A 7 -4.91 -8.35 17.85
C GLU A 7 -4.83 -7.46 16.61
N ILE A 8 -5.47 -7.85 15.50
CA ILE A 8 -5.58 -7.03 14.29
C ILE A 8 -6.40 -5.76 14.59
N ASP A 9 -7.54 -5.88 15.27
CA ASP A 9 -8.43 -4.75 15.61
C ASP A 9 -7.79 -3.76 16.62
N GLU A 10 -7.02 -4.25 17.60
CA GLU A 10 -6.28 -3.39 18.52
C GLU A 10 -5.10 -2.67 17.84
N ARG A 11 -4.49 -3.29 16.85
CA ARG A 11 -3.29 -2.75 16.15
C ARG A 11 -3.64 -1.72 15.11
N THR A 12 -4.78 -1.83 14.44
CA THR A 12 -5.32 -0.75 13.61
C THR A 12 -5.57 0.54 14.39
N LYS A 13 -5.77 0.47 15.71
CA LYS A 13 -5.86 1.66 16.58
C LYS A 13 -4.51 2.32 16.88
N LEU A 14 -3.40 1.69 16.52
CA LEU A 14 -2.03 2.17 16.76
C LEU A 14 -1.36 2.75 15.50
N ALA A 15 -2.10 2.87 14.40
CA ALA A 15 -1.63 3.54 13.19
C ALA A 15 -1.15 4.97 13.53
N GLY A 16 0.05 5.31 13.06
CA GLY A 16 0.67 6.62 13.30
C GLY A 16 1.89 6.61 14.22
N ASN A 17 2.40 5.43 14.59
CA ASN A 17 3.68 5.32 15.31
C ASN A 17 4.88 5.19 14.35
N ASN A 18 4.69 5.37 13.06
CA ASN A 18 5.74 5.25 12.02
C ASN A 18 6.51 3.92 12.08
N LYS A 19 5.82 2.82 12.40
CA LYS A 19 6.39 1.48 12.47
C LYS A 19 5.76 0.57 11.41
N PHE A 20 6.58 -0.32 10.88
CA PHE A 20 6.15 -1.31 9.90
C PHE A 20 5.66 -2.58 10.62
N GLU A 21 4.38 -2.93 10.49
CA GLU A 21 3.78 -4.12 11.10
C GLU A 21 3.66 -5.24 10.06
N LEU A 22 4.35 -6.34 10.32
CA LEU A 22 4.48 -7.44 9.38
C LEU A 22 3.91 -8.73 9.98
N LEU A 23 2.93 -9.34 9.30
CA LEU A 23 2.48 -10.69 9.59
C LEU A 23 3.45 -11.67 8.94
N LEU A 24 4.11 -12.50 9.75
CA LEU A 24 5.06 -13.50 9.29
C LEU A 24 4.39 -14.85 9.03
N PHE A 25 4.81 -15.52 7.95
CA PHE A 25 4.30 -16.83 7.56
C PHE A 25 5.34 -17.64 6.78
N ARG A 26 5.04 -18.90 6.53
CA ARG A 26 5.86 -19.80 5.72
C ARG A 26 5.07 -20.39 4.56
N LEU A 27 5.81 -20.70 3.49
CA LEU A 27 5.25 -21.23 2.24
C LEU A 27 5.78 -22.64 1.91
N GLY A 28 6.60 -23.20 2.79
CA GLY A 28 7.27 -24.47 2.57
C GLY A 28 8.76 -24.29 2.29
N GLU A 29 9.35 -25.26 1.61
CA GLU A 29 10.76 -25.25 1.22
C GLU A 29 10.97 -24.40 -0.03
N SER A 30 12.01 -23.56 -0.01
CA SER A 30 12.42 -22.75 -1.15
C SER A 30 13.08 -23.59 -2.25
N PRO A 31 12.87 -23.28 -3.54
CA PRO A 31 13.32 -24.09 -4.66
C PRO A 31 14.85 -24.18 -4.81
N GLY A 32 15.60 -23.22 -4.25
CA GLY A 32 17.06 -23.16 -4.43
C GLY A 32 17.86 -23.93 -3.39
N ASN A 33 17.50 -23.82 -2.11
CA ASN A 33 18.30 -24.32 -1.00
C ASN A 33 17.54 -25.29 -0.08
N GLY A 34 16.26 -25.57 -0.35
CA GLY A 34 15.40 -26.41 0.48
C GLY A 34 15.13 -25.83 1.89
N GLN A 35 15.48 -24.56 2.15
CA GLN A 35 15.23 -23.92 3.44
C GLN A 35 13.79 -23.40 3.52
N ARG A 36 13.28 -23.32 4.75
CA ARG A 36 11.95 -22.80 5.04
C ARG A 36 12.07 -21.32 5.41
N GLU A 37 12.11 -20.49 4.40
CA GLU A 37 12.22 -19.06 4.54
C GLU A 37 11.00 -18.43 5.23
N LEU A 38 11.19 -17.26 5.85
CA LEU A 38 10.11 -16.45 6.36
C LEU A 38 9.70 -15.42 5.31
N PHE A 39 8.41 -15.32 5.13
CA PHE A 39 7.76 -14.30 4.33
C PHE A 39 6.92 -13.41 5.22
N GLY A 40 6.68 -12.20 4.76
CA GLY A 40 5.86 -11.23 5.47
C GLY A 40 4.95 -10.44 4.55
N ILE A 41 3.80 -10.07 5.06
CA ILE A 41 2.85 -9.15 4.46
C ILE A 41 2.52 -8.06 5.47
N ASN A 42 2.33 -6.81 4.99
CA ASN A 42 1.84 -5.76 5.86
C ASN A 42 0.48 -6.15 6.47
N VAL A 43 0.40 -6.06 7.78
CA VAL A 43 -0.78 -6.47 8.55
C VAL A 43 -2.05 -5.71 8.15
N PHE A 44 -1.91 -4.46 7.70
CA PHE A 44 -3.05 -3.65 7.27
C PHE A 44 -3.76 -4.20 6.02
N LYS A 45 -3.08 -5.03 5.22
CA LYS A 45 -3.68 -5.73 4.06
C LYS A 45 -4.42 -6.99 4.46
N VAL A 46 -4.22 -7.49 5.69
CA VAL A 46 -4.81 -8.74 6.18
C VAL A 46 -6.11 -8.45 6.91
N ARG A 47 -7.20 -8.99 6.38
CA ARG A 47 -8.53 -8.90 6.98
C ARG A 47 -8.74 -9.94 8.08
N GLU A 48 -8.41 -11.19 7.79
CA GLU A 48 -8.52 -12.30 8.74
C GLU A 48 -7.65 -13.50 8.31
N VAL A 49 -7.34 -14.37 9.27
CA VAL A 49 -6.62 -15.63 9.06
C VAL A 49 -7.53 -16.77 9.52
N LEU A 50 -7.72 -17.76 8.65
CA LEU A 50 -8.66 -18.87 8.85
C LEU A 50 -7.95 -20.20 8.63
N VAL A 51 -8.52 -21.26 9.20
CA VAL A 51 -8.22 -22.64 8.75
C VAL A 51 -8.78 -22.81 7.34
N MET A 52 -8.05 -23.51 6.48
CA MET A 52 -8.42 -23.71 5.08
C MET A 52 -9.85 -24.28 4.97
N PRO A 53 -10.79 -23.56 4.36
CA PRO A 53 -12.13 -24.06 4.09
C PRO A 53 -12.17 -24.97 2.86
N ALA A 54 -13.34 -25.50 2.53
CA ALA A 54 -13.54 -26.19 1.26
C ALA A 54 -13.36 -25.21 0.08
N ILE A 55 -12.58 -25.61 -0.91
CA ILE A 55 -12.30 -24.84 -2.12
C ILE A 55 -13.11 -25.44 -3.27
N THR A 56 -13.80 -24.59 -4.02
CA THR A 56 -14.44 -24.96 -5.28
C THR A 56 -13.51 -24.59 -6.43
N GLU A 57 -13.03 -25.58 -7.14
CA GLU A 57 -12.16 -25.37 -8.31
C GLU A 57 -12.92 -24.67 -9.43
N LEU A 58 -12.23 -23.80 -10.16
CA LEU A 58 -12.78 -23.09 -11.32
C LEU A 58 -12.21 -23.69 -12.61
N ALA A 59 -13.10 -23.99 -13.56
CA ALA A 59 -12.69 -24.49 -14.87
C ALA A 59 -11.87 -23.41 -15.63
N ASN A 60 -10.77 -23.80 -16.24
CA ASN A 60 -9.86 -22.93 -16.99
C ASN A 60 -9.28 -21.74 -16.21
N ALA A 61 -9.17 -21.86 -14.88
CA ALA A 61 -8.54 -20.85 -14.05
C ALA A 61 -7.03 -20.77 -14.30
N HIS A 62 -6.43 -19.63 -13.91
CA HIS A 62 -4.97 -19.48 -13.90
C HIS A 62 -4.33 -20.57 -13.01
N SER A 63 -3.16 -21.07 -13.39
CA SER A 63 -2.48 -22.18 -12.69
C SER A 63 -2.20 -21.94 -11.20
N HIS A 64 -2.10 -20.70 -10.79
CA HIS A 64 -1.89 -20.32 -9.39
C HIS A 64 -3.20 -19.97 -8.64
N LEU A 65 -4.35 -20.03 -9.30
CA LEU A 65 -5.66 -19.89 -8.67
C LEU A 65 -6.19 -21.27 -8.30
N MET A 66 -6.32 -21.54 -6.99
CA MET A 66 -6.85 -22.82 -6.50
C MET A 66 -8.36 -22.98 -6.77
N GLY A 67 -9.07 -21.87 -6.88
CA GLY A 67 -10.52 -21.81 -7.00
C GLY A 67 -11.10 -20.69 -6.16
N VAL A 68 -12.29 -20.92 -5.63
CA VAL A 68 -13.00 -19.97 -4.75
C VAL A 68 -13.43 -20.63 -3.44
N ALA A 69 -13.50 -19.85 -2.38
CA ALA A 69 -14.03 -20.24 -1.08
C ALA A 69 -15.24 -19.37 -0.71
N ASN A 70 -16.23 -19.97 -0.05
CA ASN A 70 -17.30 -19.21 0.57
C ASN A 70 -16.91 -18.85 2.00
N ILE A 71 -16.62 -17.57 2.24
CA ILE A 71 -16.24 -17.05 3.56
C ILE A 71 -17.31 -16.06 4.00
N ARG A 72 -18.06 -16.44 5.04
CA ARG A 72 -19.17 -15.62 5.59
C ARG A 72 -20.21 -15.17 4.53
N GLY A 73 -20.49 -16.02 3.54
CA GLY A 73 -21.44 -15.75 2.46
C GLY A 73 -20.83 -14.99 1.26
N GLN A 74 -19.57 -14.61 1.33
CA GLN A 74 -18.85 -13.97 0.22
C GLN A 74 -18.00 -15.01 -0.52
N ILE A 75 -18.10 -15.04 -1.84
CA ILE A 75 -17.27 -15.90 -2.70
C ILE A 75 -15.95 -15.17 -2.96
N ILE A 76 -14.87 -15.76 -2.47
CA ILE A 76 -13.53 -15.14 -2.46
C ILE A 76 -12.55 -16.03 -3.25
N PRO A 77 -11.82 -15.48 -4.23
CA PRO A 77 -10.79 -16.23 -4.96
C PRO A 77 -9.62 -16.60 -4.03
N VAL A 78 -9.08 -17.81 -4.22
CA VAL A 78 -8.00 -18.37 -3.41
C VAL A 78 -6.77 -18.62 -4.26
N ILE A 79 -5.69 -17.94 -3.94
CA ILE A 79 -4.41 -18.00 -4.65
C ILE A 79 -3.45 -18.93 -3.91
N ASN A 80 -2.82 -19.84 -4.66
CA ASN A 80 -1.75 -20.72 -4.16
C ASN A 80 -0.44 -19.94 -4.07
N LEU A 81 -0.20 -19.28 -2.95
CA LEU A 81 0.97 -18.42 -2.77
C LEU A 81 2.30 -19.18 -2.86
N PRO A 82 2.48 -20.39 -2.29
CA PRO A 82 3.65 -21.21 -2.54
C PRO A 82 3.91 -21.46 -4.03
N ALA A 83 2.89 -21.82 -4.80
CA ALA A 83 3.06 -22.09 -6.24
C ALA A 83 3.51 -20.83 -7.01
N VAL A 84 3.04 -19.64 -6.63
CA VAL A 84 3.48 -18.36 -7.22
C VAL A 84 4.98 -18.12 -7.01
N LEU A 85 5.50 -18.48 -5.83
CA LEU A 85 6.90 -18.28 -5.46
C LEU A 85 7.80 -19.52 -5.68
N GLY A 86 7.23 -20.61 -6.21
CA GLY A 86 7.96 -21.86 -6.45
C GLY A 86 8.28 -22.65 -5.19
N CYS A 87 7.67 -22.33 -4.03
CA CYS A 87 7.87 -23.04 -2.78
C CYS A 87 7.07 -24.35 -2.71
N GLN A 88 7.56 -25.31 -1.95
CA GLN A 88 6.93 -26.62 -1.77
C GLN A 88 6.49 -26.81 -0.31
N PRO A 89 5.17 -26.74 -0.02
CA PRO A 89 4.64 -26.98 1.32
C PRO A 89 4.90 -28.41 1.79
N LYS A 90 5.47 -28.60 2.99
CA LYS A 90 5.67 -29.91 3.60
C LYS A 90 4.43 -30.47 4.28
N ASN A 91 3.67 -29.59 4.93
CA ASN A 91 2.51 -29.97 5.74
C ASN A 91 1.19 -29.65 5.03
N GLY A 92 1.25 -29.39 3.72
CA GLY A 92 0.10 -28.94 2.93
C GLY A 92 -0.28 -27.47 3.21
N LEU A 93 -1.33 -27.02 2.55
CA LEU A 93 -1.87 -25.68 2.70
C LEU A 93 -3.04 -25.72 3.70
N THR A 94 -2.78 -25.41 4.94
CA THR A 94 -3.75 -25.55 6.03
C THR A 94 -4.36 -24.22 6.48
N ILE A 95 -3.77 -23.11 6.08
CA ILE A 95 -4.17 -21.76 6.48
C ILE A 95 -4.56 -20.93 5.26
N LEU A 96 -5.63 -20.18 5.40
CA LEU A 96 -6.08 -19.20 4.45
C LEU A 96 -5.96 -17.79 5.05
N MET A 97 -5.18 -16.95 4.42
CA MET A 97 -5.01 -15.54 4.77
C MET A 97 -5.89 -14.71 3.85
N VAL A 98 -6.97 -14.16 4.38
CA VAL A 98 -7.90 -13.28 3.64
C VAL A 98 -7.36 -11.87 3.68
N THR A 99 -7.22 -11.27 2.52
CA THR A 99 -6.72 -9.92 2.35
C THR A 99 -7.74 -9.03 1.66
N GLU A 100 -7.71 -7.76 1.99
CA GLU A 100 -8.58 -6.74 1.40
C GLU A 100 -7.74 -5.53 1.02
N PHE A 101 -7.49 -5.36 -0.27
CA PHE A 101 -6.80 -4.21 -0.85
C PHE A 101 -7.18 -4.05 -2.32
N GLY A 102 -6.96 -2.86 -2.88
CA GLY A 102 -7.29 -2.57 -4.28
C GLY A 102 -8.78 -2.74 -4.60
N ARG A 103 -9.66 -2.53 -3.60
CA ARG A 103 -11.13 -2.71 -3.68
C ARG A 103 -11.57 -4.16 -3.92
N THR A 104 -10.70 -5.10 -3.74
CA THR A 104 -11.00 -6.52 -3.91
C THR A 104 -10.69 -7.29 -2.63
N VAL A 105 -11.47 -8.34 -2.40
CA VAL A 105 -11.20 -9.32 -1.35
C VAL A 105 -10.72 -10.58 -2.01
N GLN A 106 -9.55 -11.04 -1.64
CA GLN A 106 -8.93 -12.27 -2.10
C GLN A 106 -8.30 -13.00 -0.92
N ALA A 107 -7.91 -14.24 -1.15
CA ALA A 107 -7.26 -15.02 -0.11
C ALA A 107 -6.01 -15.72 -0.65
N PHE A 108 -4.99 -15.80 0.19
CA PHE A 108 -3.75 -16.51 -0.08
C PHE A 108 -3.67 -17.76 0.78
N ALA A 109 -3.52 -18.91 0.12
CA ALA A 109 -3.25 -20.16 0.79
C ALA A 109 -1.77 -20.20 1.20
N VAL A 110 -1.51 -20.46 2.48
CA VAL A 110 -0.15 -20.54 3.06
C VAL A 110 0.00 -21.81 3.90
N GLU A 111 1.25 -22.24 4.13
CA GLU A 111 1.50 -23.45 4.92
C GLU A 111 1.27 -23.18 6.41
N ASP A 112 1.76 -22.04 6.91
CA ASP A 112 1.81 -21.77 8.33
C ASP A 112 1.94 -20.25 8.60
N VAL A 113 1.15 -19.73 9.50
CA VAL A 113 1.23 -18.34 9.99
C VAL A 113 1.91 -18.33 11.35
N ARG A 114 2.84 -17.40 11.55
CA ARG A 114 3.69 -17.35 12.74
C ARG A 114 3.25 -16.26 13.72
N GLU A 115 3.80 -15.10 13.58
CA GLU A 115 3.67 -13.98 14.51
C GLU A 115 3.53 -12.66 13.74
N ILE A 116 3.06 -11.64 14.42
CA ILE A 116 3.11 -10.27 13.93
C ILE A 116 4.29 -9.59 14.61
N VAL A 117 5.19 -9.03 13.81
CA VAL A 117 6.33 -8.25 14.29
C VAL A 117 6.14 -6.79 13.97
N ARG A 118 6.66 -5.92 14.83
CA ARG A 118 6.66 -4.48 14.66
C ARG A 118 8.09 -4.01 14.50
N LEU A 119 8.40 -3.43 13.34
CA LEU A 119 9.75 -3.07 12.92
C LEU A 119 9.86 -1.56 12.76
N GLU A 120 11.05 -1.02 13.03
CA GLU A 120 11.41 0.30 12.55
C GLU A 120 11.69 0.24 11.04
N TRP A 121 11.47 1.32 10.31
CA TRP A 121 11.65 1.33 8.87
C TRP A 121 13.10 1.07 8.42
N ASP A 122 14.10 1.40 9.23
CA ASP A 122 15.52 1.11 8.99
C ASP A 122 15.86 -0.38 9.07
N GLN A 123 14.98 -1.19 9.66
CA GLN A 123 15.08 -2.65 9.69
C GLN A 123 14.57 -3.30 8.38
N VAL A 124 13.89 -2.54 7.51
CA VAL A 124 13.35 -3.03 6.24
C VAL A 124 14.19 -2.46 5.10
N LEU A 125 15.00 -3.31 4.50
CA LEU A 125 15.87 -2.94 3.38
C LEU A 125 15.12 -3.15 2.06
N PRO A 126 15.12 -2.17 1.14
CA PRO A 126 14.55 -2.35 -0.19
C PRO A 126 15.20 -3.55 -0.90
N ALA A 127 14.40 -4.39 -1.53
CA ALA A 127 14.95 -5.42 -2.41
C ALA A 127 15.53 -4.71 -3.64
N GLU A 128 16.81 -4.93 -3.92
CA GLU A 128 17.39 -4.46 -5.18
C GLU A 128 16.66 -5.13 -6.34
N ALA A 129 16.17 -4.35 -7.28
CA ALA A 129 15.33 -4.81 -8.41
C ALA A 129 15.98 -5.91 -9.27
N SER A 130 17.28 -6.12 -9.11
CA SER A 130 18.06 -7.12 -9.85
C SER A 130 18.13 -8.51 -9.20
N HIS A 131 17.74 -8.67 -7.93
CA HIS A 131 18.00 -9.91 -7.17
C HIS A 131 16.73 -10.61 -6.68
N ALA A 132 15.66 -9.88 -6.45
CA ALA A 132 14.38 -10.47 -6.06
C ALA A 132 13.43 -10.23 -7.22
N GLY A 133 13.01 -11.24 -7.94
CA GLY A 133 11.97 -11.05 -8.96
C GLY A 133 10.88 -10.09 -8.44
N ALA A 134 10.16 -9.39 -9.31
CA ALA A 134 9.24 -8.29 -9.03
C ALA A 134 8.15 -8.52 -7.93
N LEU A 135 8.25 -9.58 -7.13
CA LEU A 135 7.29 -10.01 -6.12
C LEU A 135 7.74 -9.75 -4.67
N ILE A 136 8.93 -9.17 -4.46
CA ILE A 136 9.47 -8.85 -3.14
C ILE A 136 9.80 -7.37 -3.10
N THR A 137 9.22 -6.65 -2.14
CA THR A 137 9.46 -5.20 -1.95
C THR A 137 10.64 -4.91 -1.03
N GLY A 138 10.99 -5.85 -0.14
CA GLY A 138 12.07 -5.64 0.80
C GLY A 138 12.46 -6.89 1.60
N ILE A 139 13.56 -6.75 2.34
CA ILE A 139 14.06 -7.75 3.30
C ILE A 139 14.00 -7.14 4.70
N ALA A 140 13.22 -7.74 5.58
CA ALA A 140 13.07 -7.32 6.96
C ALA A 140 14.07 -8.04 7.88
N ARG A 141 14.77 -7.28 8.74
CA ARG A 141 15.61 -7.78 9.83
C ARG A 141 14.79 -7.87 11.10
N LEU A 142 14.47 -9.09 11.55
CA LEU A 142 13.49 -9.29 12.62
C LEU A 142 14.05 -9.01 14.01
N ASP A 143 15.34 -9.24 14.22
CA ASP A 143 16.00 -9.14 15.52
C ASP A 143 16.95 -7.92 15.61
N GLY A 144 16.73 -6.91 14.79
CA GLY A 144 17.57 -5.72 14.72
C GLY A 144 18.88 -5.91 13.94
N ALA A 145 19.87 -5.04 14.15
CA ALA A 145 21.11 -5.00 13.39
C ALA A 145 22.21 -5.94 13.97
N ILE A 146 21.84 -7.16 14.35
CA ILE A 146 22.79 -8.18 14.84
C ILE A 146 23.30 -9.08 13.71
N ALA A 147 24.48 -9.64 13.86
CA ALA A 147 25.17 -10.40 12.80
C ALA A 147 24.37 -11.60 12.25
N ASN A 148 23.55 -12.25 13.08
CA ASN A 148 22.75 -13.43 12.73
C ASN A 148 21.24 -13.16 12.87
N THR A 149 20.80 -11.97 12.49
CA THR A 149 19.37 -11.62 12.53
C THR A 149 18.55 -12.54 11.62
N ARG A 150 17.37 -12.93 12.08
CA ARG A 150 16.41 -13.61 11.21
C ARG A 150 15.94 -12.62 10.13
N LEU A 151 15.83 -13.11 8.91
CA LEU A 151 15.36 -12.32 7.78
C LEU A 151 13.97 -12.79 7.36
N ALA A 152 13.15 -11.86 6.89
CA ALA A 152 11.88 -12.16 6.25
C ALA A 152 11.79 -11.40 4.92
N GLN A 153 11.25 -12.05 3.90
CA GLN A 153 11.01 -11.46 2.58
C GLN A 153 9.63 -10.79 2.59
N VAL A 154 9.59 -9.49 2.37
CA VAL A 154 8.34 -8.72 2.31
C VAL A 154 7.75 -8.83 0.92
N LEU A 155 6.55 -9.41 0.82
CA LEU A 155 5.91 -9.70 -0.46
C LEU A 155 5.14 -8.49 -1.01
N ASP A 156 5.26 -8.27 -2.32
CA ASP A 156 4.36 -7.42 -3.09
C ASP A 156 3.11 -8.21 -3.49
N VAL A 157 2.17 -8.29 -2.56
CA VAL A 157 0.91 -9.03 -2.80
C VAL A 157 0.01 -8.37 -3.85
N GLU A 158 0.18 -7.08 -4.10
CA GLU A 158 -0.53 -6.37 -5.17
C GLU A 158 0.01 -6.78 -6.54
N GLN A 159 1.33 -6.89 -6.68
CA GLN A 159 1.95 -7.39 -7.90
C GLN A 159 1.61 -8.87 -8.12
N ILE A 160 1.60 -9.69 -7.07
CA ILE A 160 1.17 -11.08 -7.13
C ILE A 160 -0.27 -11.17 -7.63
N LEU A 161 -1.18 -10.37 -7.07
CA LEU A 161 -2.58 -10.34 -7.49
C LEU A 161 -2.72 -9.96 -8.97
N ARG A 162 -2.03 -8.92 -9.41
CA ARG A 162 -2.02 -8.50 -10.83
C ARG A 162 -1.55 -9.60 -11.77
N ASN A 163 -0.55 -10.37 -11.37
CA ASN A 163 -0.02 -11.46 -12.20
C ASN A 163 -0.98 -12.65 -12.30
N VAL A 164 -1.68 -12.98 -11.20
CA VAL A 164 -2.60 -14.14 -11.14
C VAL A 164 -4.00 -13.78 -11.63
N MET A 165 -4.45 -12.58 -11.35
CA MET A 165 -5.78 -12.06 -11.69
C MET A 165 -5.66 -10.69 -12.33
N PRO A 166 -5.19 -10.63 -13.60
CA PRO A 166 -5.06 -9.35 -14.28
C PRO A 166 -6.42 -8.67 -14.41
N VAL A 167 -6.55 -7.52 -13.79
CA VAL A 167 -7.72 -6.66 -13.97
C VAL A 167 -7.44 -5.77 -15.19
N SER A 168 -8.37 -5.71 -16.13
CA SER A 168 -8.31 -4.72 -17.19
C SER A 168 -8.49 -3.33 -16.57
N HIS A 169 -7.41 -2.55 -16.52
CA HIS A 169 -7.50 -1.15 -16.11
C HIS A 169 -8.22 -0.38 -17.24
N GLU A 170 -9.22 0.44 -16.87
CA GLU A 170 -9.71 1.46 -17.80
C GLU A 170 -8.52 2.30 -18.26
N GLU A 171 -8.37 2.47 -19.56
CA GLU A 171 -7.33 3.37 -20.09
C GLU A 171 -7.53 4.76 -19.48
N LEU A 172 -6.44 5.34 -18.95
CA LEU A 172 -6.45 6.66 -18.32
C LEU A 172 -6.56 7.76 -19.38
N THR A 173 -7.72 7.83 -20.02
CA THR A 173 -8.05 8.84 -21.01
C THR A 173 -8.70 10.05 -20.36
N ARG A 174 -8.76 11.18 -21.09
CA ARG A 174 -9.52 12.36 -20.66
C ARG A 174 -11.00 12.08 -20.43
N GLU A 175 -11.55 11.08 -21.09
CA GLU A 175 -12.94 10.65 -20.89
C GLU A 175 -13.16 10.03 -19.52
N VAL A 176 -12.12 9.35 -18.99
CA VAL A 176 -12.15 8.71 -17.67
C VAL A 176 -11.93 9.74 -16.54
N VAL A 177 -10.92 10.59 -16.68
CA VAL A 177 -10.56 11.56 -15.61
C VAL A 177 -11.35 12.87 -15.69
N GLY A 178 -12.10 13.08 -16.77
CA GLY A 178 -12.90 14.28 -17.00
C GLY A 178 -12.09 15.44 -17.60
N PRO A 179 -12.67 16.66 -17.66
CA PRO A 179 -12.04 17.81 -18.29
C PRO A 179 -10.71 18.18 -17.66
N ALA A 180 -9.88 18.91 -18.42
CA ALA A 180 -8.63 19.47 -17.91
C ALA A 180 -8.89 20.35 -16.69
N MET A 181 -7.98 20.32 -15.73
CA MET A 181 -8.06 21.05 -14.47
C MET A 181 -7.02 22.17 -14.47
N THR A 182 -7.39 23.34 -14.02
CA THR A 182 -6.45 24.47 -13.89
C THR A 182 -6.14 24.69 -12.42
N LEU A 183 -4.89 24.45 -12.04
CA LEU A 183 -4.41 24.79 -10.71
C LEU A 183 -4.09 26.30 -10.60
N PRO A 184 -3.98 26.85 -9.41
CA PRO A 184 -3.44 28.18 -9.20
C PRO A 184 -2.09 28.37 -9.92
N PRO A 185 -1.84 29.49 -10.60
CA PRO A 185 -0.60 29.68 -11.36
C PRO A 185 0.65 29.45 -10.51
N GLY A 186 1.57 28.61 -11.03
CA GLY A 186 2.82 28.26 -10.34
C GLY A 186 2.70 27.17 -9.30
N SER A 187 1.52 26.62 -9.03
CA SER A 187 1.35 25.52 -8.09
C SER A 187 1.38 24.16 -8.77
N SER A 188 1.70 23.13 -7.98
CA SER A 188 1.81 21.72 -8.41
C SER A 188 1.13 20.81 -7.38
N ILE A 189 0.83 19.58 -7.78
CA ILE A 189 0.43 18.49 -6.88
C ILE A 189 1.72 17.79 -6.41
N LEU A 190 1.94 17.70 -5.10
CA LEU A 190 3.02 16.91 -4.54
C LEU A 190 2.52 15.49 -4.28
N VAL A 191 3.18 14.50 -4.89
CA VAL A 191 2.81 13.09 -4.81
C VAL A 191 3.88 12.29 -4.07
N ALA A 192 3.45 11.44 -3.14
CA ALA A 192 4.31 10.49 -2.43
C ALA A 192 3.72 9.08 -2.55
N ASP A 193 4.46 8.15 -3.17
CA ASP A 193 4.07 6.74 -3.31
C ASP A 193 5.33 5.91 -3.58
N ASP A 194 5.55 4.81 -2.87
CA ASP A 194 6.75 3.97 -3.01
C ASP A 194 6.66 2.97 -4.18
N SER A 195 5.44 2.65 -4.63
CA SER A 195 5.19 1.76 -5.75
C SER A 195 5.46 2.45 -7.09
N ALA A 196 6.43 1.96 -7.85
CA ALA A 196 6.72 2.48 -9.20
C ALA A 196 5.49 2.38 -10.14
N VAL A 197 4.70 1.32 -9.98
CA VAL A 197 3.47 1.12 -10.78
C VAL A 197 2.40 2.15 -10.39
N ALA A 198 2.17 2.36 -9.11
CA ALA A 198 1.20 3.36 -8.65
C ALA A 198 1.63 4.76 -9.10
N ARG A 199 2.91 5.12 -8.97
CA ARG A 199 3.42 6.40 -9.48
C ARG A 199 3.16 6.58 -10.97
N SER A 200 3.43 5.55 -11.80
CA SER A 200 3.16 5.63 -13.25
C SER A 200 1.67 5.83 -13.54
N VAL A 201 0.78 5.17 -12.82
CA VAL A 201 -0.68 5.33 -12.97
C VAL A 201 -1.12 6.74 -12.56
N ILE A 202 -0.61 7.24 -11.43
CA ILE A 202 -0.89 8.61 -10.96
C ILE A 202 -0.38 9.63 -11.99
N GLU A 203 0.84 9.47 -12.48
CA GLU A 203 1.45 10.33 -13.49
C GLU A 203 0.60 10.42 -14.76
N LEU A 204 0.15 9.26 -15.29
CA LEU A 204 -0.74 9.21 -16.46
C LEU A 204 -2.05 9.95 -16.16
N GLY A 205 -2.64 9.76 -14.99
CA GLY A 205 -3.87 10.45 -14.58
C GLY A 205 -3.70 11.96 -14.48
N LEU A 206 -2.63 12.44 -13.82
CA LEU A 206 -2.34 13.87 -13.66
C LEU A 206 -2.01 14.53 -15.01
N ASN A 207 -1.26 13.86 -15.88
CA ASN A 207 -1.02 14.31 -17.26
C ASN A 207 -2.31 14.40 -18.07
N ALA A 208 -3.21 13.43 -17.95
CA ALA A 208 -4.52 13.46 -18.62
C ALA A 208 -5.39 14.62 -18.14
N MET A 209 -5.29 15.00 -16.84
CA MET A 209 -5.93 16.18 -16.26
C MET A 209 -5.23 17.49 -16.62
N GLY A 210 -4.01 17.45 -17.17
CA GLY A 210 -3.24 18.64 -17.56
C GLY A 210 -2.67 19.44 -16.39
N VAL A 211 -2.42 18.80 -15.24
CA VAL A 211 -1.93 19.47 -14.03
C VAL A 211 -0.44 19.19 -13.79
N PRO A 212 0.35 20.19 -13.36
CA PRO A 212 1.74 20.00 -12.97
C PRO A 212 1.83 19.23 -11.63
N PHE A 213 2.85 18.39 -11.51
CA PHE A 213 3.07 17.59 -10.31
C PHE A 213 4.56 17.41 -10.00
N ILE A 214 4.85 17.07 -8.75
CA ILE A 214 6.15 16.70 -8.24
C ILE A 214 6.02 15.30 -7.64
N MET A 215 6.81 14.34 -8.13
CA MET A 215 6.75 12.95 -7.70
C MET A 215 7.86 12.65 -6.69
N THR A 216 7.51 12.02 -5.57
CA THR A 216 8.45 11.51 -4.56
C THR A 216 8.16 10.04 -4.25
N LYS A 217 9.13 9.34 -3.69
CA LYS A 217 9.08 7.89 -3.47
C LYS A 217 8.76 7.50 -2.03
N THR A 218 8.94 8.41 -1.09
CA THR A 218 8.70 8.17 0.34
C THR A 218 8.05 9.39 0.98
N GLY A 219 7.39 9.19 2.11
CA GLY A 219 6.86 10.31 2.89
C GLY A 219 7.96 11.24 3.40
N LYS A 220 9.15 10.71 3.67
CA LYS A 220 10.31 11.52 4.07
C LYS A 220 10.78 12.43 2.95
N GLU A 221 10.94 11.89 1.74
CA GLU A 221 11.29 12.68 0.55
C GLU A 221 10.26 13.79 0.29
N ALA A 222 8.96 13.48 0.43
CA ALA A 222 7.89 14.46 0.32
C ALA A 222 7.96 15.53 1.41
N TRP A 223 8.26 15.15 2.66
CA TRP A 223 8.43 16.08 3.77
C TRP A 223 9.62 17.03 3.56
N GLU A 224 10.76 16.51 3.13
CA GLU A 224 11.93 17.31 2.80
C GLU A 224 11.65 18.25 1.63
N ARG A 225 10.92 17.77 0.60
CA ARG A 225 10.55 18.58 -0.57
C ARG A 225 9.61 19.72 -0.22
N ILE A 226 8.59 19.50 0.62
CA ILE A 226 7.67 20.57 1.03
C ILE A 226 8.39 21.67 1.84
N GLN A 227 9.34 21.27 2.70
CA GLN A 227 10.16 22.21 3.45
C GLN A 227 11.03 23.06 2.52
N HIS A 228 11.67 22.44 1.53
CA HIS A 228 12.50 23.15 0.54
C HIS A 228 11.65 24.14 -0.28
N ILE A 229 10.50 23.72 -0.79
CA ILE A 229 9.57 24.61 -1.52
C ILE A 229 9.10 25.77 -0.64
N ALA A 230 8.93 25.55 0.65
CA ALA A 230 8.55 26.63 1.57
C ALA A 230 9.65 27.68 1.73
N GLU A 231 10.92 27.28 1.75
CA GLU A 231 12.04 28.22 1.79
C GLU A 231 12.19 29.01 0.47
N GLU A 232 11.99 28.33 -0.67
CA GLU A 232 11.97 28.97 -1.99
C GLU A 232 10.83 30.01 -2.07
N ALA A 233 9.61 29.62 -1.70
CA ALA A 233 8.44 30.52 -1.69
C ALA A 233 8.67 31.74 -0.79
N LYS A 234 9.23 31.53 0.41
CA LYS A 234 9.56 32.61 1.33
C LYS A 234 10.59 33.59 0.75
N ALA A 235 11.61 33.09 0.04
CA ALA A 235 12.60 33.92 -0.62
C ALA A 235 11.97 34.79 -1.74
N GLU A 236 10.90 34.31 -2.37
CA GLU A 236 10.12 35.02 -3.38
C GLU A 236 9.00 35.91 -2.78
N GLY A 237 8.88 36.00 -1.46
CA GLY A 237 7.79 36.71 -0.77
C GLY A 237 6.42 36.06 -0.92
N GLN A 238 6.40 34.76 -1.19
CA GLN A 238 5.19 33.95 -1.39
C GLN A 238 4.96 32.98 -0.24
N THR A 239 3.82 32.30 -0.26
CA THR A 239 3.51 31.23 0.68
C THR A 239 3.67 29.88 0.00
N VAL A 240 3.88 28.82 0.78
CA VAL A 240 4.01 27.45 0.23
C VAL A 240 2.73 27.01 -0.50
N GLN A 241 1.56 27.50 -0.11
CA GLN A 241 0.26 27.22 -0.73
C GLN A 241 0.18 27.73 -2.19
N SER A 242 0.95 28.77 -2.53
CA SER A 242 1.04 29.22 -3.93
C SER A 242 1.89 28.29 -4.81
N LYS A 243 2.66 27.38 -4.20
CA LYS A 243 3.54 26.41 -4.91
C LYS A 243 3.02 24.97 -4.84
N ILE A 244 2.30 24.61 -3.78
CA ILE A 244 1.71 23.28 -3.60
C ILE A 244 0.20 23.43 -3.40
N ALA A 245 -0.56 22.93 -4.39
CA ALA A 245 -2.02 22.99 -4.36
C ALA A 245 -2.61 21.88 -3.49
N VAL A 246 -2.06 20.68 -3.55
CA VAL A 246 -2.50 19.51 -2.78
C VAL A 246 -1.33 18.52 -2.61
N VAL A 247 -1.33 17.79 -1.51
CA VAL A 247 -0.45 16.63 -1.30
C VAL A 247 -1.28 15.37 -1.50
N LEU A 248 -0.84 14.49 -2.40
CA LEU A 248 -1.38 13.15 -2.63
C LEU A 248 -0.38 12.15 -2.07
N THR A 249 -0.77 11.37 -1.06
CA THR A 249 0.15 10.44 -0.41
C THR A 249 -0.41 9.04 -0.26
N ASP A 250 0.43 8.02 -0.54
CA ASP A 250 0.13 6.68 -0.07
C ASP A 250 0.25 6.60 1.46
N LEU A 251 -0.35 5.57 2.05
CA LEU A 251 -0.23 5.26 3.47
C LEU A 251 1.02 4.45 3.78
N GLU A 252 1.31 3.45 2.97
CA GLU A 252 2.34 2.44 3.24
C GLU A 252 3.62 2.77 2.47
N MET A 253 4.47 3.62 3.05
CA MET A 253 5.75 3.99 2.45
C MET A 253 6.91 3.76 3.42
N PRO A 254 8.09 3.37 2.92
CA PRO A 254 9.30 3.28 3.72
C PRO A 254 9.71 4.64 4.29
N GLU A 255 10.51 4.62 5.35
CA GLU A 255 11.07 5.75 6.10
C GLU A 255 10.02 6.63 6.81
N MET A 256 8.94 7.00 6.15
CA MET A 256 7.84 7.79 6.71
C MET A 256 6.54 7.38 6.04
N ASP A 257 5.59 6.89 6.83
CA ASP A 257 4.25 6.54 6.37
C ASP A 257 3.38 7.77 6.08
N GLY A 258 2.31 7.58 5.31
CA GLY A 258 1.41 8.68 4.93
C GLY A 258 0.62 9.28 6.10
N PHE A 259 0.38 8.52 7.17
CA PHE A 259 -0.24 9.06 8.39
C PHE A 259 0.69 10.04 9.09
N THR A 260 1.97 9.68 9.21
CA THR A 260 3.00 10.53 9.81
C THR A 260 3.22 11.79 8.97
N LEU A 261 3.34 11.65 7.64
CA LEU A 261 3.46 12.79 6.72
C LEU A 261 2.26 13.74 6.88
N THR A 262 1.03 13.20 6.83
CA THR A 262 -0.19 13.98 7.00
C THR A 262 -0.20 14.74 8.32
N ARG A 263 0.12 14.07 9.42
CA ARG A 263 0.17 14.69 10.75
C ARG A 263 1.20 15.82 10.81
N LEU A 264 2.39 15.62 10.27
CA LEU A 264 3.44 16.66 10.22
C LEU A 264 2.96 17.88 9.43
N ILE A 265 2.34 17.68 8.26
CA ILE A 265 1.78 18.77 7.45
C ILE A 265 0.70 19.51 8.23
N LYS A 266 -0.23 18.80 8.85
CA LYS A 266 -1.38 19.42 9.55
C LYS A 266 -1.02 20.07 10.88
N GLN A 267 0.07 19.67 11.51
CA GLN A 267 0.56 20.29 12.75
C GLN A 267 1.48 21.50 12.53
N ASP A 268 2.11 21.63 11.37
CA ASP A 268 2.97 22.79 11.06
C ASP A 268 2.14 23.97 10.57
N ALA A 269 2.28 25.10 11.26
CA ALA A 269 1.51 26.32 10.95
C ALA A 269 1.72 26.83 9.50
N ARG A 270 2.85 26.51 8.88
CA ARG A 270 3.18 26.87 7.49
C ARG A 270 2.40 26.03 6.48
N PHE A 271 2.10 24.77 6.81
CA PHE A 271 1.62 23.77 5.88
C PHE A 271 0.18 23.30 6.14
N LYS A 272 -0.37 23.53 7.33
CA LYS A 272 -1.66 22.98 7.79
C LYS A 272 -2.85 23.28 6.86
N SER A 273 -2.80 24.36 6.08
CA SER A 273 -3.83 24.72 5.12
C SER A 273 -3.68 24.05 3.75
N ILE A 274 -2.55 23.34 3.50
CA ILE A 274 -2.40 22.54 2.28
C ILE A 274 -3.31 21.32 2.41
N PRO A 275 -4.21 21.09 1.45
CA PRO A 275 -5.03 19.89 1.44
C PRO A 275 -4.17 18.62 1.30
N VAL A 276 -4.53 17.58 2.05
CA VAL A 276 -3.88 16.26 1.96
C VAL A 276 -4.93 15.22 1.59
N VAL A 277 -4.69 14.55 0.47
CA VAL A 277 -5.49 13.43 -0.02
C VAL A 277 -4.69 12.14 0.17
N ILE A 278 -5.23 11.21 0.91
CA ILE A 278 -4.63 9.89 1.06
C ILE A 278 -5.12 9.00 -0.09
N HIS A 279 -4.18 8.38 -0.80
CA HIS A 279 -4.40 7.49 -1.94
C HIS A 279 -3.81 6.12 -1.63
N SER A 280 -4.62 5.18 -1.17
CA SER A 280 -4.13 3.91 -0.66
C SER A 280 -4.88 2.71 -1.24
N SER A 281 -4.20 1.57 -1.30
CA SER A 281 -4.81 0.27 -1.62
C SER A 281 -5.66 -0.27 -0.48
N LEU A 282 -5.44 0.20 0.75
CA LEU A 282 -6.22 -0.22 1.92
C LEU A 282 -7.67 0.26 1.75
N THR A 283 -8.62 -0.62 1.99
CA THR A 283 -10.05 -0.34 1.93
C THR A 283 -10.70 -0.66 3.29
N GLY A 284 -11.86 -0.07 3.56
CA GLY A 284 -12.62 -0.34 4.78
C GLY A 284 -12.79 0.87 5.70
N THR A 285 -13.92 0.87 6.43
CA THR A 285 -14.35 1.98 7.29
C THR A 285 -13.38 2.30 8.43
N THR A 286 -12.61 1.32 8.88
CA THR A 286 -11.60 1.51 9.94
C THR A 286 -10.48 2.41 9.45
N ASN A 287 -10.01 2.21 8.21
CA ASN A 287 -8.96 3.02 7.61
C ASN A 287 -9.44 4.45 7.33
N GLU A 288 -10.68 4.63 6.84
CA GLU A 288 -11.28 5.95 6.64
C GLU A 288 -11.37 6.76 7.94
N ASN A 289 -11.74 6.12 9.05
CA ASN A 289 -11.79 6.79 10.35
C ASN A 289 -10.40 7.21 10.85
N HIS A 290 -9.38 6.38 10.60
CA HIS A 290 -7.99 6.72 10.92
C HIS A 290 -7.48 7.90 10.10
N VAL A 291 -7.74 7.90 8.81
CA VAL A 291 -7.41 8.99 7.88
C VAL A 291 -7.98 10.33 8.37
N LYS A 292 -9.24 10.33 8.79
CA LYS A 292 -9.87 11.52 9.38
C LYS A 292 -9.19 11.96 10.68
N SER A 293 -8.76 10.99 11.51
CA SER A 293 -8.14 11.31 12.81
C SER A 293 -6.79 12.02 12.72
N VAL A 294 -6.03 11.80 11.63
CA VAL A 294 -4.77 12.50 11.36
C VAL A 294 -4.94 13.83 10.66
N GLY A 295 -6.18 14.20 10.29
CA GLY A 295 -6.53 15.47 9.69
C GLY A 295 -6.42 15.50 8.15
N ALA A 296 -6.40 14.37 7.48
CA ALA A 296 -6.48 14.33 6.02
C ALA A 296 -7.82 14.87 5.53
N ASP A 297 -7.80 15.58 4.41
CA ASP A 297 -8.98 16.23 3.84
C ASP A 297 -9.83 15.25 3.01
N ALA A 298 -9.20 14.24 2.42
CA ALA A 298 -9.89 13.20 1.68
C ALA A 298 -9.11 11.88 1.67
N TYR A 299 -9.84 10.82 1.31
CA TYR A 299 -9.31 9.47 1.08
C TYR A 299 -9.83 8.93 -0.24
N VAL A 300 -8.94 8.30 -1.03
CA VAL A 300 -9.28 7.66 -2.30
C VAL A 300 -8.58 6.32 -2.40
N GLY A 301 -9.29 5.30 -2.83
CA GLY A 301 -8.71 4.00 -3.13
C GLY A 301 -7.81 4.04 -4.37
N LYS A 302 -6.68 3.33 -4.34
CA LYS A 302 -5.83 3.13 -5.52
C LYS A 302 -6.63 2.48 -6.66
N PHE A 303 -6.21 2.73 -7.89
CA PHE A 303 -6.84 2.21 -9.11
C PHE A 303 -8.28 2.68 -9.38
N ALA A 304 -8.63 3.87 -8.89
CA ALA A 304 -9.91 4.54 -9.12
C ALA A 304 -9.71 5.93 -9.75
N PRO A 305 -9.27 6.04 -11.01
CA PRO A 305 -8.85 7.30 -11.62
C PRO A 305 -9.96 8.36 -11.68
N ARG A 306 -11.20 7.95 -11.93
CA ARG A 306 -12.36 8.87 -11.89
C ARG A 306 -12.57 9.48 -10.52
N GLU A 307 -12.47 8.64 -9.48
CA GLU A 307 -12.67 9.07 -8.09
C GLU A 307 -11.51 9.94 -7.61
N LEU A 308 -10.27 9.61 -8.00
CA LEU A 308 -9.09 10.43 -7.73
C LEU A 308 -9.26 11.82 -8.33
N ALA A 309 -9.62 11.90 -9.62
CA ALA A 309 -9.85 13.17 -10.30
C ALA A 309 -10.99 13.98 -9.65
N ALA A 310 -12.12 13.35 -9.35
CA ALA A 310 -13.24 13.99 -8.67
C ALA A 310 -12.85 14.49 -7.26
N THR A 311 -12.09 13.68 -6.51
CA THR A 311 -11.64 14.05 -5.17
C THR A 311 -10.68 15.23 -5.19
N ILE A 312 -9.73 15.26 -6.12
CA ILE A 312 -8.80 16.40 -6.27
C ILE A 312 -9.58 17.68 -6.60
N ARG A 313 -10.55 17.63 -7.55
CA ARG A 313 -11.41 18.79 -7.86
C ARG A 313 -12.16 19.28 -6.63
N LYS A 314 -12.81 18.37 -5.92
CA LYS A 314 -13.58 18.68 -4.71
C LYS A 314 -12.72 19.32 -3.61
N VAL A 315 -11.54 18.79 -3.36
CA VAL A 315 -10.64 19.29 -2.31
C VAL A 315 -10.07 20.66 -2.68
N LEU A 316 -9.89 20.94 -3.97
CA LEU A 316 -9.41 22.22 -4.49
C LEU A 316 -10.55 23.19 -4.80
N ALA A 317 -11.82 22.81 -4.59
CA ALA A 317 -13.01 23.60 -4.93
C ALA A 317 -12.99 24.11 -6.39
N LEU A 318 -12.63 23.23 -7.33
CA LEU A 318 -12.53 23.50 -8.77
C LEU A 318 -13.74 22.94 -9.54
N ASP A 319 -14.93 22.93 -8.94
CA ASP A 319 -16.18 22.51 -9.58
C ASP A 319 -16.70 23.52 -10.60
#